data_574254e1b9175a208d57bff9fcbb8494
#
_entry.id   574254e1b9175a208d57bff9fcbb8494
#
_cell.length_a   1.000
_cell.length_b   1.000
_cell.length_c   1.000
_cell.angle_alpha   90.00
_cell.angle_beta   90.00
_cell.angle_gamma   90.00
#
_symmetry.space_group_name_H-M   'P 1'
#
loop_
_entity.id
_entity.type
_entity.pdbx_description
1 polymer ?
#
loop_
_entity_poly.entity_id
_entity_poly.type
_entity_poly.pdbx_seq_one_letter_code
_entity_poly.pdbx_strand_id
1 'polypeptide(L)'
;VRTHLPVAQGAEVSYDSLPVTIGTPSLTGIASGHPNRTELMMRSDNDAELKALGCTHNAQHIRNAMLFLAKFHLNNVGLTLNYGIPGQTMQSWHNSLHAAVIMQAGHITAEPLAVTDAEGMPNAAERFEMFRYACEYLPENGYKMYAAGCFARPGYEYRARAMEWNGDDVIGMGVNGGSVYDGYA
;
A
#
# COMPACT_ATOMS: atom_id res chain seq x y z
N VAL A 1 -9.23 20.65 -3.33
CA VAL A 1 -9.89 19.79 -4.33
C VAL A 1 -11.39 20.02 -4.31
N ARG A 2 -12.12 19.66 -3.24
CA ARG A 2 -13.59 19.76 -3.14
C ARG A 2 -14.16 21.18 -3.32
N THR A 3 -13.38 22.22 -3.12
CA THR A 3 -13.76 23.63 -3.36
C THR A 3 -13.73 24.03 -4.82
N HIS A 4 -13.03 23.29 -5.66
CA HIS A 4 -12.79 23.62 -7.07
C HIS A 4 -13.27 22.56 -8.05
N LEU A 5 -13.57 21.35 -7.56
CA LEU A 5 -14.07 20.25 -8.38
C LEU A 5 -15.37 19.70 -7.79
N PRO A 6 -16.38 19.40 -8.63
CA PRO A 6 -17.61 18.75 -8.20
C PRO A 6 -17.36 17.28 -7.87
N VAL A 7 -16.89 17.01 -6.65
CA VAL A 7 -16.63 15.64 -6.18
C VAL A 7 -17.94 15.01 -5.72
N ALA A 8 -18.32 13.89 -6.33
CA ALA A 8 -19.54 13.16 -6.00
C ALA A 8 -19.56 12.71 -4.52
N GLN A 9 -20.76 12.65 -3.94
CA GLN A 9 -20.93 12.10 -2.62
C GLN A 9 -20.54 10.61 -2.64
N GLY A 10 -19.65 10.19 -1.73
CA GLY A 10 -19.16 8.81 -1.68
C GLY A 10 -18.04 8.49 -2.67
N ALA A 11 -17.50 9.48 -3.40
CA ALA A 11 -16.27 9.28 -4.16
C ALA A 11 -15.13 8.88 -3.24
N GLU A 12 -14.29 7.93 -3.68
CA GLU A 12 -13.04 7.63 -3.01
C GLU A 12 -12.05 8.78 -3.26
N VAL A 13 -11.49 9.27 -2.18
CA VAL A 13 -10.38 10.22 -2.18
C VAL A 13 -9.26 9.58 -1.41
N SER A 14 -8.29 9.03 -2.13
CA SER A 14 -7.13 8.35 -1.54
C SER A 14 -5.96 9.30 -1.40
N TYR A 15 -5.12 9.01 -0.41
CA TYR A 15 -3.87 9.69 -0.15
C TYR A 15 -2.76 8.66 0.00
N ASP A 16 -1.83 8.68 -0.95
CA ASP A 16 -0.65 7.80 -0.95
C ASP A 16 0.50 8.48 -0.21
N SER A 17 1.13 7.78 0.70
CA SER A 17 2.12 8.38 1.60
C SER A 17 3.25 7.43 1.97
N LEU A 18 4.39 8.03 2.26
CA LEU A 18 5.47 7.35 2.96
C LEU A 18 5.21 7.40 4.47
N PRO A 19 5.54 6.34 5.23
CA PRO A 19 5.34 6.31 6.67
C PRO A 19 5.94 7.49 7.43
N VAL A 20 7.09 8.01 6.98
CA VAL A 20 7.78 9.16 7.61
C VAL A 20 7.06 10.49 7.42
N THR A 21 6.17 10.59 6.44
CA THR A 21 5.42 11.84 6.19
C THR A 21 4.14 11.93 7.01
N ILE A 22 3.75 10.85 7.68
CA ILE A 22 2.60 10.82 8.57
C ILE A 22 3.01 11.41 9.92
N GLY A 23 2.67 12.67 10.13
CA GLY A 23 2.93 13.42 11.36
C GLY A 23 1.98 14.60 11.48
N THR A 24 1.97 15.30 12.63
CA THR A 24 0.99 16.34 12.93
C THR A 24 0.85 17.43 11.85
N PRO A 25 1.92 17.99 11.26
CA PRO A 25 1.77 19.01 10.21
C PRO A 25 1.17 18.45 8.91
N SER A 26 1.55 17.24 8.49
CA SER A 26 1.02 16.61 7.28
C SER A 26 -0.43 16.19 7.45
N LEU A 27 -0.85 15.73 8.64
CA LEU A 27 -2.24 15.34 8.86
C LEU A 27 -3.22 16.52 8.84
N THR A 28 -2.79 17.70 9.24
CA THR A 28 -3.63 18.89 9.11
C THR A 28 -3.92 19.18 7.63
N GLY A 29 -2.90 19.05 6.77
CA GLY A 29 -3.05 19.15 5.32
C GLY A 29 -3.89 18.03 4.72
N ILE A 30 -3.67 16.79 5.14
CA ILE A 30 -4.43 15.61 4.71
C ILE A 30 -5.89 15.73 5.14
N ALA A 31 -6.15 16.05 6.40
CA ALA A 31 -7.51 16.21 6.93
C ALA A 31 -8.30 17.29 6.19
N SER A 32 -7.64 18.38 5.76
CA SER A 32 -8.29 19.41 4.96
C SER A 32 -8.72 18.94 3.57
N GLY A 33 -8.04 17.92 3.02
CA GLY A 33 -8.41 17.24 1.77
C GLY A 33 -9.58 16.27 1.92
N HIS A 34 -9.97 15.94 3.16
CA HIS A 34 -11.00 14.95 3.49
C HIS A 34 -10.81 13.61 2.75
N PRO A 35 -9.63 12.97 2.81
CA PRO A 35 -9.47 11.64 2.25
C PRO A 35 -10.31 10.64 3.05
N ASN A 36 -10.80 9.63 2.36
CA ASN A 36 -11.50 8.52 3.00
C ASN A 36 -10.72 7.20 2.86
N ARG A 37 -9.50 7.28 2.30
CA ARG A 37 -8.52 6.20 2.21
C ARG A 37 -7.09 6.76 2.34
N THR A 38 -6.20 5.99 2.96
CA THR A 38 -4.76 6.27 3.00
C THR A 38 -4.01 5.00 2.61
N GLU A 39 -3.11 5.09 1.65
CA GLU A 39 -2.20 4.01 1.27
C GLU A 39 -0.79 4.34 1.78
N LEU A 40 -0.19 3.45 2.56
CA LEU A 40 1.16 3.58 3.09
C LEU A 40 2.11 2.63 2.36
N MET A 41 3.20 3.17 1.84
CA MET A 41 4.29 2.39 1.26
C MET A 41 5.12 1.75 2.38
N MET A 42 4.61 0.65 2.96
CA MET A 42 5.31 -0.10 4.01
C MET A 42 6.58 -0.78 3.49
N ARG A 43 6.53 -1.36 2.31
CA ARG A 43 7.58 -2.12 1.64
C ARG A 43 7.94 -3.44 2.32
N SER A 44 8.37 -3.41 3.59
CA SER A 44 8.77 -4.54 4.42
C SER A 44 8.62 -4.18 5.90
N ASP A 45 8.56 -5.18 6.79
CA ASP A 45 8.70 -5.02 8.25
C ASP A 45 10.14 -5.30 8.74
N ASN A 46 11.09 -5.49 7.81
CA ASN A 46 12.49 -5.76 8.11
C ASN A 46 13.37 -4.56 7.76
N ASP A 47 14.04 -3.98 8.77
CA ASP A 47 14.87 -2.78 8.59
C ASP A 47 16.06 -3.00 7.65
N ALA A 48 16.60 -4.22 7.55
CA ALA A 48 17.67 -4.52 6.60
C ALA A 48 17.15 -4.50 5.15
N GLU A 49 15.96 -5.03 4.90
CA GLU A 49 15.29 -4.98 3.59
C GLU A 49 14.93 -3.54 3.22
N LEU A 50 14.38 -2.77 4.16
CA LEU A 50 14.08 -1.34 3.96
C LEU A 50 15.34 -0.54 3.60
N LYS A 51 16.45 -0.84 4.27
CA LYS A 51 17.75 -0.23 3.95
C LYS A 51 18.25 -0.63 2.56
N ALA A 52 18.11 -1.90 2.18
CA ALA A 52 18.48 -2.38 0.85
C ALA A 52 17.67 -1.69 -0.27
N LEU A 53 16.42 -1.32 0.01
CA LEU A 53 15.55 -0.55 -0.89
C LEU A 53 15.86 0.97 -0.88
N GLY A 54 16.79 1.44 -0.05
CA GLY A 54 17.06 2.88 0.12
C GLY A 54 15.91 3.64 0.78
N CYS A 55 15.03 2.96 1.53
CA CYS A 55 13.93 3.61 2.22
C CYS A 55 14.42 4.55 3.31
N THR A 56 13.74 5.68 3.47
CA THR A 56 14.00 6.66 4.54
C THR A 56 13.27 6.32 5.83
N HIS A 57 12.37 5.35 5.81
CA HIS A 57 11.62 4.86 6.97
C HIS A 57 12.13 3.47 7.40
N ASN A 58 11.78 3.11 8.61
CA ASN A 58 11.99 1.80 9.22
C ASN A 58 10.65 1.22 9.72
N ALA A 59 10.65 0.00 10.21
CA ALA A 59 9.45 -0.70 10.70
C ALA A 59 8.74 0.08 11.82
N GLN A 60 9.47 0.80 12.69
CA GLN A 60 8.86 1.60 13.75
C GLN A 60 8.09 2.82 13.20
N HIS A 61 8.58 3.44 12.13
CA HIS A 61 7.84 4.54 11.47
C HIS A 61 6.49 4.07 10.92
N ILE A 62 6.42 2.83 10.40
CA ILE A 62 5.18 2.24 9.89
C ILE A 62 4.16 2.09 11.03
N ARG A 63 4.58 1.49 12.17
CA ARG A 63 3.73 1.32 13.36
C ARG A 63 3.24 2.66 13.89
N ASN A 64 4.12 3.65 13.97
CA ASN A 64 3.77 4.99 14.42
C ASN A 64 2.77 5.66 13.48
N ALA A 65 2.94 5.51 12.16
CA ALA A 65 2.01 6.04 11.17
C ALA A 65 0.61 5.42 11.33
N MET A 66 0.52 4.10 11.49
CA MET A 66 -0.76 3.41 11.72
C MET A 66 -1.47 3.90 12.99
N LEU A 67 -0.74 4.01 14.11
CA LEU A 67 -1.28 4.52 15.37
C LEU A 67 -1.76 5.98 15.23
N PHE A 68 -1.02 6.76 14.45
CA PHE A 68 -1.34 8.16 14.23
C PHE A 68 -2.62 8.31 13.39
N LEU A 69 -2.75 7.56 12.30
CA LEU A 69 -3.94 7.55 11.45
C LEU A 69 -5.18 7.12 12.25
N ALA A 70 -5.05 6.06 13.06
CA ALA A 70 -6.13 5.59 13.93
C ALA A 70 -6.59 6.67 14.92
N LYS A 71 -5.66 7.43 15.52
CA LYS A 71 -5.96 8.54 16.43
C LYS A 71 -6.80 9.64 15.77
N PHE A 72 -6.65 9.83 14.46
CA PHE A 72 -7.42 10.80 13.68
C PHE A 72 -8.63 10.18 12.96
N HIS A 73 -9.01 8.96 13.34
CA HIS A 73 -10.14 8.23 12.75
C HIS A 73 -10.01 7.96 11.25
N LEU A 74 -8.79 7.97 10.72
CA LEU A 74 -8.47 7.58 9.35
C LEU A 74 -8.20 6.07 9.33
N ASN A 75 -9.27 5.27 9.43
CA ASN A 75 -9.16 3.82 9.65
C ASN A 75 -9.13 2.99 8.35
N ASN A 76 -9.44 3.61 7.20
CA ASN A 76 -9.31 2.94 5.91
C ASN A 76 -7.87 3.09 5.40
N VAL A 77 -7.00 2.20 5.88
CA VAL A 77 -5.57 2.22 5.56
C VAL A 77 -5.19 0.96 4.79
N GLY A 78 -4.55 1.16 3.65
CA GLY A 78 -3.87 0.12 2.90
C GLY A 78 -2.36 0.14 3.14
N LEU A 79 -1.73 -1.01 3.01
CA LEU A 79 -0.28 -1.20 3.11
C LEU A 79 0.25 -1.85 1.83
N THR A 80 1.22 -1.20 1.18
CA THR A 80 1.94 -1.78 0.05
C THR A 80 3.21 -2.46 0.54
N LEU A 81 3.34 -3.76 0.26
CA LEU A 81 4.46 -4.62 0.58
C LEU A 81 5.15 -5.08 -0.69
N ASN A 82 6.47 -5.20 -0.67
CA ASN A 82 7.24 -5.74 -1.78
C ASN A 82 7.79 -7.12 -1.44
N TYR A 83 7.73 -8.02 -2.42
CA TYR A 83 8.46 -9.29 -2.36
C TYR A 83 9.54 -9.34 -3.44
N GLY A 84 10.56 -10.18 -3.21
CA GLY A 84 11.75 -10.26 -4.06
C GLY A 84 12.78 -9.18 -3.76
N ILE A 85 12.81 -8.65 -2.53
CA ILE A 85 13.81 -7.67 -2.08
C ILE A 85 15.18 -8.36 -1.92
N PRO A 86 16.31 -7.72 -2.25
CA PRO A 86 17.63 -8.28 -2.00
C PRO A 86 17.80 -8.71 -0.53
N GLY A 87 18.20 -9.96 -0.33
CA GLY A 87 18.36 -10.58 1.01
C GLY A 87 17.05 -11.02 1.66
N GLN A 88 15.90 -10.82 1.03
CA GLN A 88 14.61 -11.26 1.57
C GLN A 88 14.51 -12.79 1.59
N THR A 89 13.98 -13.31 2.68
CA THR A 89 13.71 -14.73 2.88
C THR A 89 12.19 -14.98 2.98
N MET A 90 11.76 -16.23 2.81
CA MET A 90 10.35 -16.60 3.07
C MET A 90 9.91 -16.25 4.50
N GLN A 91 10.83 -16.37 5.49
CA GLN A 91 10.51 -16.01 6.87
C GLN A 91 10.31 -14.51 7.05
N SER A 92 11.18 -13.67 6.45
CA SER A 92 11.02 -12.20 6.55
C SER A 92 9.80 -11.70 5.77
N TRP A 93 9.49 -12.37 4.64
CA TRP A 93 8.25 -12.11 3.90
C TRP A 93 7.00 -12.45 4.73
N HIS A 94 6.98 -13.65 5.35
CA HIS A 94 5.94 -14.03 6.29
C HIS A 94 5.76 -12.97 7.40
N ASN A 95 6.86 -12.55 8.02
CA ASN A 95 6.82 -11.55 9.10
C ASN A 95 6.22 -10.22 8.62
N SER A 96 6.55 -9.79 7.41
CA SER A 96 5.99 -8.56 6.82
C SER A 96 4.48 -8.66 6.56
N LEU A 97 4.00 -9.79 6.02
CA LEU A 97 2.58 -10.04 5.86
C LEU A 97 1.86 -10.11 7.21
N HIS A 98 2.45 -10.82 8.18
CA HIS A 98 1.91 -10.94 9.53
C HIS A 98 1.80 -9.57 10.22
N ALA A 99 2.84 -8.74 10.12
CA ALA A 99 2.82 -7.38 10.65
C ALA A 99 1.67 -6.55 10.06
N ALA A 100 1.44 -6.61 8.74
CA ALA A 100 0.32 -5.92 8.11
C ALA A 100 -1.05 -6.40 8.61
N VAL A 101 -1.20 -7.72 8.82
CA VAL A 101 -2.41 -8.32 9.39
C VAL A 101 -2.63 -7.86 10.84
N ILE A 102 -1.59 -7.88 11.68
CA ILE A 102 -1.66 -7.44 13.09
C ILE A 102 -1.96 -5.95 13.22
N MET A 103 -1.43 -5.14 12.32
CA MET A 103 -1.76 -3.71 12.24
C MET A 103 -3.18 -3.44 11.72
N GLN A 104 -3.94 -4.48 11.38
CA GLN A 104 -5.33 -4.41 10.92
C GLN A 104 -5.52 -3.55 9.67
N ALA A 105 -4.56 -3.59 8.75
CA ALA A 105 -4.72 -2.94 7.46
C ALA A 105 -6.03 -3.39 6.79
N GLY A 106 -6.78 -2.47 6.23
CA GLY A 106 -8.00 -2.78 5.47
C GLY A 106 -7.67 -3.41 4.12
N HIS A 107 -6.55 -2.99 3.55
CA HIS A 107 -6.07 -3.41 2.24
C HIS A 107 -4.57 -3.73 2.29
N ILE A 108 -4.13 -4.73 1.55
CA ILE A 108 -2.73 -5.12 1.42
C ILE A 108 -2.44 -5.33 -0.07
N THR A 109 -1.45 -4.59 -0.58
CA THR A 109 -0.90 -4.83 -1.91
C THR A 109 0.43 -5.58 -1.77
N ALA A 110 0.54 -6.77 -2.36
CA ALA A 110 1.75 -7.55 -2.47
C ALA A 110 2.33 -7.39 -3.89
N GLU A 111 3.34 -6.57 -4.04
CA GLU A 111 3.95 -6.23 -5.33
C GLU A 111 5.33 -6.87 -5.50
N PRO A 112 5.65 -7.43 -6.68
CA PRO A 112 7.01 -7.81 -6.97
C PRO A 112 7.91 -6.58 -7.00
N LEU A 113 9.15 -6.70 -6.53
CA LEU A 113 10.12 -5.65 -6.78
C LEU A 113 10.42 -5.59 -8.29
N ALA A 114 10.26 -4.41 -8.90
CA ALA A 114 10.39 -4.22 -10.34
C ALA A 114 11.82 -4.47 -10.87
N VAL A 115 12.84 -4.26 -10.03
CA VAL A 115 14.25 -4.57 -10.37
C VAL A 115 14.44 -6.09 -10.35
N THR A 116 15.08 -6.64 -11.36
CA THR A 116 15.23 -8.11 -11.51
C THR A 116 16.67 -8.62 -11.40
N ASP A 117 17.66 -7.73 -11.40
CA ASP A 117 19.07 -8.10 -11.57
C ASP A 117 19.98 -7.57 -10.44
N ALA A 118 19.42 -7.21 -9.27
CA ALA A 118 20.25 -6.79 -8.14
C ALA A 118 20.85 -8.00 -7.43
N GLU A 119 22.10 -7.85 -6.98
CA GLU A 119 22.79 -8.87 -6.21
C GLU A 119 22.01 -9.23 -4.93
N GLY A 120 21.92 -10.53 -4.64
CA GLY A 120 21.22 -11.07 -3.47
C GLY A 120 19.70 -11.11 -3.59
N MET A 121 19.15 -10.87 -4.77
CA MET A 121 17.70 -11.03 -5.00
C MET A 121 17.29 -12.51 -5.01
N PRO A 122 16.12 -12.83 -4.44
CA PRO A 122 15.49 -14.13 -4.66
C PRO A 122 15.28 -14.39 -6.17
N ASN A 123 15.55 -15.61 -6.60
CA ASN A 123 15.32 -16.00 -7.99
C ASN A 123 13.83 -16.03 -8.35
N ALA A 124 13.51 -16.26 -9.62
CA ALA A 124 12.13 -16.22 -10.11
C ALA A 124 11.22 -17.27 -9.42
N ALA A 125 11.75 -18.45 -9.11
CA ALA A 125 10.99 -19.50 -8.42
C ALA A 125 10.72 -19.10 -6.97
N GLU A 126 11.71 -18.56 -6.27
CA GLU A 126 11.54 -18.05 -4.91
C GLU A 126 10.54 -16.90 -4.83
N ARG A 127 10.59 -15.96 -5.78
CA ARG A 127 9.61 -14.86 -5.88
C ARG A 127 8.20 -15.37 -6.17
N PHE A 128 8.07 -16.39 -7.02
CA PHE A 128 6.79 -17.03 -7.26
C PHE A 128 6.23 -17.69 -5.98
N GLU A 129 7.08 -18.37 -5.21
CA GLU A 129 6.69 -18.97 -3.93
C GLU A 129 6.30 -17.90 -2.89
N MET A 130 6.96 -16.74 -2.87
CA MET A 130 6.55 -15.61 -2.01
C MET A 130 5.15 -15.10 -2.38
N PHE A 131 4.87 -14.95 -3.67
CA PHE A 131 3.54 -14.56 -4.14
C PHE A 131 2.48 -15.62 -3.81
N ARG A 132 2.77 -16.89 -4.10
CA ARG A 132 1.89 -18.02 -3.79
C ARG A 132 1.56 -18.05 -2.28
N TYR A 133 2.58 -17.86 -1.45
CA TYR A 133 2.41 -17.79 -0.01
C TYR A 133 1.45 -16.66 0.42
N ALA A 134 1.58 -15.46 -0.16
CA ALA A 134 0.63 -14.37 0.11
C ALA A 134 -0.81 -14.72 -0.29
N CYS A 135 -0.99 -15.43 -1.44
CA CYS A 135 -2.29 -15.91 -1.91
C CYS A 135 -2.92 -16.98 -1.00
N GLU A 136 -2.14 -17.67 -0.20
CA GLU A 136 -2.62 -18.66 0.79
C GLU A 136 -2.83 -17.97 2.16
N TYR A 137 -1.84 -17.24 2.63
CA TYR A 137 -1.83 -16.66 3.98
C TYR A 137 -2.88 -15.55 4.19
N LEU A 138 -3.01 -14.63 3.24
CA LEU A 138 -3.92 -13.49 3.42
C LEU A 138 -5.41 -13.89 3.46
N PRO A 139 -5.92 -14.83 2.61
CA PRO A 139 -7.28 -15.34 2.74
C PRO A 139 -7.58 -16.00 4.07
N GLU A 140 -6.64 -16.76 4.64
CA GLU A 140 -6.77 -17.37 5.97
C GLU A 140 -6.89 -16.32 7.09
N ASN A 141 -6.42 -15.08 6.82
CA ASN A 141 -6.48 -13.94 7.74
C ASN A 141 -7.59 -12.92 7.40
N GLY A 142 -8.57 -13.32 6.58
CA GLY A 142 -9.79 -12.54 6.31
C GLY A 142 -9.68 -11.53 5.17
N TYR A 143 -8.65 -11.63 4.33
CA TYR A 143 -8.51 -10.83 3.12
C TYR A 143 -8.97 -11.62 1.89
N LYS A 144 -9.51 -10.94 0.90
CA LYS A 144 -9.87 -11.52 -0.38
C LYS A 144 -9.06 -10.86 -1.48
N MET A 145 -8.42 -11.65 -2.34
CA MET A 145 -7.79 -11.13 -3.54
C MET A 145 -8.87 -10.73 -4.55
N TYR A 146 -8.89 -9.47 -4.97
CA TYR A 146 -9.85 -8.94 -5.94
C TYR A 146 -9.19 -8.52 -7.27
N ALA A 147 -7.87 -8.29 -7.25
CA ALA A 147 -7.03 -8.07 -8.41
C ALA A 147 -5.64 -8.69 -8.13
N ALA A 148 -4.80 -8.85 -9.16
CA ALA A 148 -3.49 -9.46 -9.01
C ALA A 148 -2.64 -8.72 -7.95
N GLY A 149 -2.26 -9.42 -6.87
CA GLY A 149 -1.50 -8.87 -5.76
C GLY A 149 -2.27 -7.90 -4.84
N CYS A 150 -3.55 -7.64 -5.10
CA CYS A 150 -4.38 -6.75 -4.30
C CYS A 150 -5.36 -7.53 -3.43
N PHE A 151 -5.20 -7.42 -2.14
CA PHE A 151 -6.00 -8.12 -1.13
C PHE A 151 -6.71 -7.13 -0.22
N ALA A 152 -7.98 -7.35 0.05
CA ALA A 152 -8.77 -6.48 0.91
C ALA A 152 -9.67 -7.27 1.86
N ARG A 153 -9.93 -6.70 3.03
CA ARG A 153 -11.08 -7.09 3.82
C ARG A 153 -12.35 -6.63 3.10
N PRO A 154 -13.49 -7.32 3.26
CA PRO A 154 -14.73 -6.91 2.60
C PRO A 154 -15.07 -5.44 2.85
N GLY A 155 -15.26 -4.67 1.77
CA GLY A 155 -15.56 -3.24 1.81
C GLY A 155 -14.33 -2.31 1.90
N TYR A 156 -13.11 -2.87 1.84
CA TYR A 156 -11.86 -2.11 1.84
C TYR A 156 -11.10 -2.23 0.51
N GLU A 157 -11.76 -2.71 -0.55
CA GLU A 157 -11.17 -2.76 -1.88
C GLU A 157 -10.74 -1.35 -2.34
N TYR A 158 -9.56 -1.22 -2.93
CA TYR A 158 -9.05 0.06 -3.43
C TYR A 158 -9.70 0.39 -4.77
N ARG A 159 -10.69 1.25 -4.74
CA ARG A 159 -11.55 1.55 -5.90
C ARG A 159 -10.78 2.22 -7.03
N ALA A 160 -9.91 3.18 -6.74
CA ALA A 160 -9.10 3.82 -7.75
C ALA A 160 -8.21 2.82 -8.49
N ARG A 161 -7.60 1.86 -7.75
CA ARG A 161 -6.82 0.78 -8.36
C ARG A 161 -7.67 -0.13 -9.26
N ALA A 162 -8.88 -0.47 -8.83
CA ALA A 162 -9.80 -1.26 -9.65
C ALA A 162 -10.24 -0.49 -10.91
N MET A 163 -10.48 0.80 -10.80
CA MET A 163 -10.82 1.68 -11.92
C MET A 163 -9.66 1.76 -12.93
N GLU A 164 -8.42 1.96 -12.47
CA GLU A 164 -7.23 1.93 -13.32
C GLU A 164 -7.13 0.62 -14.13
N TRP A 165 -7.34 -0.51 -13.48
CA TRP A 165 -7.33 -1.84 -14.13
C TRP A 165 -8.45 -2.03 -15.16
N ASN A 166 -9.59 -1.41 -14.94
CA ASN A 166 -10.74 -1.44 -15.86
C ASN A 166 -10.62 -0.41 -17.00
N GLY A 167 -9.65 0.50 -16.94
CA GLY A 167 -9.52 1.62 -17.87
C GLY A 167 -10.53 2.73 -17.62
N ASP A 168 -11.10 2.80 -16.41
CA ASP A 168 -11.99 3.87 -15.99
C ASP A 168 -11.20 5.16 -15.68
N ASP A 169 -11.89 6.29 -15.69
CA ASP A 169 -11.29 7.59 -15.44
C ASP A 169 -10.83 7.73 -13.99
N VAL A 170 -9.55 8.05 -13.80
CA VAL A 170 -8.93 8.32 -12.51
C VAL A 170 -8.17 9.63 -12.58
N ILE A 171 -8.36 10.51 -11.62
CA ILE A 171 -7.62 11.77 -11.51
C ILE A 171 -6.59 11.65 -10.39
N GLY A 172 -5.31 11.64 -10.77
CA GLY A 172 -4.17 11.71 -9.85
C GLY A 172 -3.71 13.15 -9.66
N MET A 173 -3.31 13.49 -8.44
CA MET A 173 -2.83 14.82 -8.07
C MET A 173 -1.53 14.69 -7.28
N GLY A 174 -0.61 15.61 -7.52
CA GLY A 174 0.69 15.63 -6.87
C GLY A 174 1.82 15.19 -7.81
N VAL A 175 3.05 15.15 -7.26
CA VAL A 175 4.29 14.95 -8.05
C VAL A 175 4.29 13.61 -8.79
N ASN A 176 3.67 12.57 -8.21
CA ASN A 176 3.60 11.22 -8.79
C ASN A 176 2.15 10.82 -9.15
N GLY A 177 1.24 11.79 -9.19
CA GLY A 177 -0.15 11.52 -9.54
C GLY A 177 -0.31 11.25 -11.03
N GLY A 178 -0.50 9.99 -11.40
CA GLY A 178 -0.95 9.59 -12.73
C GLY A 178 -2.45 9.79 -12.88
N SER A 179 -2.90 10.21 -14.05
CA SER A 179 -4.33 10.29 -14.38
C SER A 179 -4.61 9.43 -15.60
N VAL A 180 -5.75 8.77 -15.60
CA VAL A 180 -6.33 8.15 -16.79
C VAL A 180 -7.63 8.88 -17.07
N TYR A 181 -7.77 9.48 -18.24
CA TYR A 181 -8.97 10.21 -18.64
C TYR A 181 -9.27 9.98 -20.10
N ASP A 182 -10.50 9.58 -20.42
CA ASP A 182 -10.97 9.30 -21.78
C ASP A 182 -10.02 8.34 -22.56
N GLY A 183 -9.47 7.34 -21.84
CA GLY A 183 -8.53 6.35 -22.39
C GLY A 183 -7.09 6.84 -22.60
N TYR A 184 -6.75 8.04 -22.15
CA TYR A 184 -5.40 8.61 -22.18
C TYR A 184 -4.77 8.58 -20.77
N ALA A 185 -3.50 8.10 -20.66
CA ALA A 185 -2.71 8.06 -19.43
C ALA A 185 -1.59 9.10 -19.46
#